data_8cf3b788ac1a415e4b539d3b5ecba198
#
_entry.id   8cf3b788ac1a415e4b539d3b5ecba198
#
_cell.length_a   1.000
_cell.length_b   1.000
_cell.length_c   1.000
_cell.angle_alpha   90.00
_cell.angle_beta   90.00
_cell.angle_gamma   90.00
#
_symmetry.space_group_name_H-M   'P 1'
#
loop_
_entity.id
_entity.type
_entity.pdbx_description
1 polymer ?
#
loop_
_entity_poly.entity_id
_entity_poly.type
_entity_poly.pdbx_seq_one_letter_code
_entity_poly.pdbx_strand_id
1 'polypeptide(L)'
;MKTEDIRICVIGLGYVGLPLARLFSTKFPTVGFDMNQARVDALMSGHDATMEVDDTLLQEAISQNGFICTTDMEQIRSCNFYVVAVPTPVDRNNHPDLTPLLGASRTVGQVISRGDVVVYESTVYPGVTEEECLPVVEQVSGLKYNADFFAGYSPRAHQSRL
;
A
#
# COMPACT_ATOMS: atom_id res chain seq x y z
N MET A 1 2.64 -4.78 18.58
CA MET A 1 2.43 -3.38 18.14
C MET A 1 1.13 -2.87 18.74
N LYS A 2 1.19 -1.77 19.44
CA LYS A 2 0.00 -1.17 20.04
C LYS A 2 -0.74 -0.32 19.01
N THR A 3 -2.06 -0.24 19.15
CA THR A 3 -2.90 0.54 18.22
C THR A 3 -2.42 1.99 18.13
N GLU A 4 -2.03 2.58 19.24
CA GLU A 4 -1.57 3.97 19.27
C GLU A 4 -0.22 4.19 18.59
N ASP A 5 0.52 3.13 18.31
CA ASP A 5 1.82 3.21 17.65
C ASP A 5 1.74 2.99 16.15
N ILE A 6 0.55 2.65 15.62
CA ILE A 6 0.39 2.33 14.22
C ILE A 6 0.52 3.57 13.34
N ARG A 7 1.43 3.52 12.38
CA ARG A 7 1.58 4.51 11.32
C ARG A 7 1.55 3.79 9.99
N ILE A 8 0.59 4.13 9.16
CA ILE A 8 0.26 3.36 7.95
C ILE A 8 0.85 4.02 6.71
N CYS A 9 1.46 3.20 5.86
CA CYS A 9 1.81 3.58 4.50
C CYS A 9 0.99 2.74 3.53
N VAL A 10 0.26 3.37 2.62
CA VAL A 10 -0.42 2.67 1.54
C VAL A 10 0.37 2.85 0.27
N ILE A 11 0.83 1.76 -0.32
CA ILE A 11 1.62 1.76 -1.55
C ILE A 11 0.71 1.44 -2.72
N GLY A 12 0.61 2.38 -3.64
CA GLY A 12 -0.32 2.31 -4.76
C GLY A 12 -1.59 3.10 -4.45
N LEU A 13 -1.78 4.24 -5.13
CA LEU A 13 -2.88 5.15 -4.85
C LEU A 13 -3.88 5.19 -6.01
N GLY A 14 -4.21 4.02 -6.53
CA GLY A 14 -5.22 3.85 -7.56
C GLY A 14 -6.60 3.60 -6.97
N TYR A 15 -7.40 2.81 -7.70
CA TYR A 15 -8.80 2.56 -7.34
C TYR A 15 -9.00 1.92 -5.97
N VAL A 16 -8.03 1.14 -5.53
CA VAL A 16 -8.13 0.44 -4.24
C VAL A 16 -7.39 1.20 -3.16
N GLY A 17 -6.16 1.61 -3.45
CA GLY A 17 -5.28 2.18 -2.45
C GLY A 17 -5.71 3.53 -1.94
N LEU A 18 -6.17 4.41 -2.82
CA LEU A 18 -6.55 5.75 -2.39
C LEU A 18 -7.75 5.75 -1.43
N PRO A 19 -8.86 5.04 -1.74
CA PRO A 19 -9.96 4.97 -0.79
C PRO A 19 -9.55 4.37 0.56
N LEU A 20 -8.70 3.35 0.56
CA LEU A 20 -8.19 2.76 1.79
C LEU A 20 -7.35 3.76 2.58
N ALA A 21 -6.44 4.46 1.90
CA ALA A 21 -5.57 5.42 2.56
C ALA A 21 -6.37 6.56 3.20
N ARG A 22 -7.36 7.08 2.47
CA ARG A 22 -8.25 8.12 2.99
C ARG A 22 -8.96 7.61 4.24
N LEU A 23 -9.50 6.39 4.19
CA LEU A 23 -10.23 5.82 5.31
C LEU A 23 -9.32 5.61 6.53
N PHE A 24 -8.12 5.04 6.32
CA PHE A 24 -7.15 4.87 7.41
C PHE A 24 -6.76 6.20 8.05
N SER A 25 -6.67 7.26 7.26
CA SER A 25 -6.26 8.57 7.76
C SER A 25 -7.23 9.14 8.79
N THR A 26 -8.46 8.64 8.83
CA THR A 26 -9.43 9.07 9.84
C THR A 26 -9.10 8.54 11.23
N LYS A 27 -8.27 7.51 11.34
CA LYS A 27 -7.96 6.86 12.63
C LYS A 27 -6.48 6.76 12.94
N PHE A 28 -5.62 6.78 11.93
CA PHE A 28 -4.17 6.58 12.10
C PHE A 28 -3.40 7.59 11.26
N PRO A 29 -2.20 7.98 11.69
CA PRO A 29 -1.29 8.69 10.79
C PRO A 29 -1.07 7.85 9.54
N THR A 30 -1.32 8.41 8.36
CA THR A 30 -1.30 7.67 7.10
C THR A 30 -0.56 8.45 6.03
N VAL A 31 0.33 7.76 5.31
CA VAL A 31 1.06 8.30 4.16
C VAL A 31 0.69 7.44 2.95
N GLY A 32 0.35 8.10 1.85
CA GLY A 32 0.16 7.42 0.58
C GLY A 32 1.42 7.51 -0.25
N PHE A 33 1.87 6.39 -0.81
CA PHE A 33 3.04 6.34 -1.66
C PHE A 33 2.65 5.85 -3.05
N ASP A 34 3.07 6.59 -4.07
CA ASP A 34 2.87 6.18 -5.45
C ASP A 34 4.09 6.63 -6.26
N MET A 35 4.49 5.84 -7.24
CA MET A 35 5.64 6.17 -8.07
C MET A 35 5.31 7.24 -9.12
N ASN A 36 4.04 7.50 -9.37
CA ASN A 36 3.60 8.46 -10.36
C ASN A 36 3.51 9.87 -9.76
N GLN A 37 4.46 10.73 -10.10
CA GLN A 37 4.52 12.08 -9.56
C GLN A 37 3.28 12.90 -9.92
N ALA A 38 2.78 12.75 -11.14
CA ALA A 38 1.59 13.49 -11.57
C ALA A 38 0.37 13.11 -10.73
N ARG A 39 0.25 11.82 -10.39
CA ARG A 39 -0.82 11.34 -9.51
C ARG A 39 -0.70 11.96 -8.13
N VAL A 40 0.50 11.95 -7.56
CA VAL A 40 0.75 12.54 -6.25
C VAL A 40 0.44 14.03 -6.25
N ASP A 41 0.88 14.74 -7.29
CA ASP A 41 0.65 16.19 -7.39
C ASP A 41 -0.85 16.50 -7.45
N ALA A 42 -1.60 15.75 -8.25
CA ALA A 42 -3.05 15.94 -8.35
C ALA A 42 -3.75 15.69 -7.02
N LEU A 43 -3.36 14.59 -6.33
CA LEU A 43 -3.96 14.26 -5.04
C LEU A 43 -3.65 15.32 -3.98
N MET A 44 -2.43 15.81 -3.94
CA MET A 44 -2.06 16.83 -2.96
C MET A 44 -2.69 18.19 -3.27
N SER A 45 -3.17 18.40 -4.51
CA SER A 45 -3.99 19.56 -4.84
C SER A 45 -5.45 19.39 -4.45
N GLY A 46 -5.82 18.21 -3.93
CA GLY A 46 -7.17 17.94 -3.45
C GLY A 46 -8.12 17.33 -4.47
N HIS A 47 -7.57 16.72 -5.54
CA HIS A 47 -8.40 16.15 -6.60
C HIS A 47 -7.97 14.74 -6.97
N ASP A 48 -8.93 13.83 -7.02
CA ASP A 48 -8.74 12.45 -7.47
C ASP A 48 -9.31 12.29 -8.88
N ALA A 49 -8.40 12.16 -9.87
CA ALA A 49 -8.80 12.00 -11.27
C ALA A 49 -9.56 10.69 -11.51
N THR A 50 -9.40 9.67 -10.65
CA THR A 50 -10.15 8.42 -10.77
C THR A 50 -11.56 8.52 -10.18
N MET A 51 -11.86 9.61 -9.50
CA MET A 51 -13.17 9.89 -8.91
C MET A 51 -13.64 8.84 -7.89
N GLU A 52 -12.69 8.11 -7.29
CA GLU A 52 -13.02 7.17 -6.22
C GLU A 52 -13.22 7.86 -4.88
N VAL A 53 -12.58 9.01 -4.69
CA VAL A 53 -12.70 9.80 -3.46
C VAL A 53 -13.12 11.21 -3.87
N ASP A 54 -14.19 11.70 -3.25
CA ASP A 54 -14.66 13.06 -3.49
C ASP A 54 -13.61 14.09 -3.07
N ASP A 55 -13.54 15.19 -3.82
CA ASP A 55 -12.60 16.27 -3.51
C ASP A 55 -12.73 16.74 -2.07
N THR A 56 -13.95 16.87 -1.57
CA THR A 56 -14.18 17.30 -0.18
C THR A 56 -13.58 16.34 0.82
N LEU A 57 -13.77 15.04 0.62
CA LEU A 57 -13.22 14.02 1.52
C LEU A 57 -11.69 13.99 1.45
N LEU A 58 -11.14 14.13 0.26
CA LEU A 58 -9.69 14.15 0.09
C LEU A 58 -9.07 15.38 0.74
N GLN A 59 -9.64 16.54 0.51
CA GLN A 59 -9.16 17.79 1.10
C GLN A 59 -9.25 17.76 2.62
N GLU A 60 -10.30 17.17 3.17
CA GLU A 60 -10.47 17.00 4.59
C GLU A 60 -9.39 16.09 5.17
N ALA A 61 -9.10 14.97 4.49
CA ALA A 61 -8.05 14.07 4.92
C ALA A 61 -6.70 14.79 4.99
N ILE A 62 -6.39 15.59 3.99
CA ILE A 62 -5.13 16.34 3.92
C ILE A 62 -5.07 17.42 5.01
N SER A 63 -6.13 18.24 5.14
CA SER A 63 -6.09 19.41 6.02
C SER A 63 -6.35 19.06 7.47
N GLN A 64 -7.18 18.06 7.75
CA GLN A 64 -7.59 17.76 9.13
C GLN A 64 -6.93 16.50 9.69
N ASN A 65 -6.64 15.51 8.84
CA ASN A 65 -6.11 14.23 9.30
C ASN A 65 -4.60 14.08 9.04
N GLY A 66 -3.99 15.08 8.43
CA GLY A 66 -2.55 15.03 8.15
C GLY A 66 -2.15 14.02 7.09
N PHE A 67 -3.09 13.61 6.22
CA PHE A 67 -2.81 12.69 5.15
C PHE A 67 -1.91 13.35 4.11
N ILE A 68 -0.82 12.67 3.74
CA ILE A 68 0.06 13.14 2.68
C ILE A 68 0.27 12.05 1.66
N CYS A 69 0.49 12.45 0.41
CA CYS A 69 0.90 11.56 -0.67
C CYS A 69 2.30 11.95 -1.10
N THR A 70 3.13 10.98 -1.45
CA THR A 70 4.53 11.24 -1.77
C THR A 70 5.08 10.20 -2.74
N THR A 71 6.10 10.58 -3.49
CA THR A 71 6.94 9.67 -4.25
C THR A 71 8.27 9.40 -3.52
N ASP A 72 8.48 10.02 -2.36
CA ASP A 72 9.75 9.96 -1.63
C ASP A 72 9.72 8.84 -0.59
N MET A 73 10.58 7.84 -0.78
CA MET A 73 10.67 6.69 0.12
C MET A 73 11.11 7.08 1.53
N GLU A 74 11.85 8.18 1.68
CA GLU A 74 12.28 8.61 3.01
C GLU A 74 11.08 9.02 3.89
N GLN A 75 10.00 9.48 3.27
CA GLN A 75 8.81 9.90 4.02
C GLN A 75 7.99 8.72 4.53
N ILE A 76 8.24 7.50 4.05
CA ILE A 76 7.51 6.33 4.51
C ILE A 76 8.32 5.44 5.46
N ARG A 77 9.60 5.76 5.69
CA ARG A 77 10.44 4.96 6.60
C ARG A 77 9.95 4.96 8.04
N SER A 78 9.28 6.02 8.44
CA SER A 78 8.73 6.11 9.79
C SER A 78 7.46 5.30 9.99
N CYS A 79 6.88 4.78 8.92
CA CYS A 79 5.71 3.91 9.02
C CYS A 79 6.10 2.53 9.51
N ASN A 80 5.15 1.83 10.10
CA ASN A 80 5.37 0.49 10.63
C ASN A 80 4.32 -0.51 10.16
N PHE A 81 3.40 -0.05 9.33
CA PHE A 81 2.34 -0.88 8.77
C PHE A 81 2.18 -0.52 7.30
N TYR A 82 2.60 -1.42 6.42
CA TYR A 82 2.61 -1.17 4.98
C TYR A 82 1.50 -1.94 4.31
N VAL A 83 0.64 -1.25 3.57
CA VAL A 83 -0.45 -1.86 2.81
C VAL A 83 -0.13 -1.72 1.33
N VAL A 84 0.08 -2.85 0.66
CA VAL A 84 0.40 -2.89 -0.76
C VAL A 84 -0.91 -3.03 -1.54
N ALA A 85 -1.26 -2.01 -2.31
CA ALA A 85 -2.52 -1.93 -3.03
C ALA A 85 -2.32 -1.60 -4.51
N VAL A 86 -1.20 -2.04 -5.08
CA VAL A 86 -0.91 -1.83 -6.50
C VAL A 86 -1.76 -2.77 -7.37
N PRO A 87 -2.03 -2.39 -8.63
CA PRO A 87 -2.82 -3.25 -9.51
C PRO A 87 -2.05 -4.52 -9.88
N THR A 88 -2.81 -5.56 -10.22
CA THR A 88 -2.26 -6.81 -10.73
C THR A 88 -2.91 -7.07 -12.09
N PRO A 89 -2.42 -6.41 -13.17
CA PRO A 89 -3.03 -6.57 -14.48
C PRO A 89 -2.84 -8.01 -15.02
N VAL A 90 -3.73 -8.42 -15.89
CA VAL A 90 -3.63 -9.73 -16.56
C VAL A 90 -3.37 -9.51 -18.04
N ASP A 91 -2.64 -10.44 -18.64
CA ASP A 91 -2.37 -10.40 -20.09
C ASP A 91 -3.52 -11.05 -20.86
N ARG A 92 -3.35 -11.18 -22.18
CA ARG A 92 -4.35 -11.77 -23.05
C ARG A 92 -4.69 -13.21 -22.69
N ASN A 93 -3.78 -13.91 -22.04
CA ASN A 93 -3.93 -15.32 -21.68
C ASN A 93 -4.35 -15.48 -20.23
N ASN A 94 -4.81 -14.41 -19.59
CA ASN A 94 -5.20 -14.37 -18.18
C ASN A 94 -4.06 -14.68 -17.22
N HIS A 95 -2.81 -14.46 -17.63
CA HIS A 95 -1.67 -14.58 -16.75
C HIS A 95 -1.50 -13.27 -15.98
N PRO A 96 -1.42 -13.30 -14.65
CA PRO A 96 -1.20 -12.07 -13.89
C PRO A 96 0.21 -11.52 -14.11
N ASP A 97 0.28 -10.21 -14.31
CA ASP A 97 1.56 -9.51 -14.37
C ASP A 97 1.92 -9.08 -12.95
N LEU A 98 2.93 -9.71 -12.38
CA LEU A 98 3.35 -9.44 -11.02
C LEU A 98 4.35 -8.28 -10.91
N THR A 99 4.71 -7.65 -12.03
CA THR A 99 5.72 -6.59 -12.03
C THR A 99 5.39 -5.46 -11.03
N PRO A 100 4.17 -4.91 -11.00
CA PRO A 100 3.86 -3.88 -10.01
C PRO A 100 3.96 -4.38 -8.58
N LEU A 101 3.52 -5.61 -8.35
CA LEU A 101 3.51 -6.21 -7.02
C LEU A 101 4.93 -6.47 -6.52
N LEU A 102 5.79 -6.99 -7.37
CA LEU A 102 7.20 -7.22 -7.03
C LEU A 102 7.94 -5.89 -6.83
N GLY A 103 7.61 -4.88 -7.63
CA GLY A 103 8.17 -3.55 -7.45
C GLY A 103 7.78 -2.93 -6.12
N ALA A 104 6.52 -3.05 -5.73
CA ALA A 104 6.06 -2.57 -4.43
C ALA A 104 6.73 -3.35 -3.30
N SER A 105 6.93 -4.66 -3.48
CA SER A 105 7.62 -5.48 -2.48
C SER A 105 9.07 -5.05 -2.29
N ARG A 106 9.75 -4.66 -3.37
CA ARG A 106 11.11 -4.08 -3.26
C ARG A 106 11.09 -2.77 -2.49
N THR A 107 10.09 -1.92 -2.74
CA THR A 107 9.95 -0.67 -2.01
C THR A 107 9.76 -0.93 -0.52
N VAL A 108 8.89 -1.86 -0.16
CA VAL A 108 8.70 -2.25 1.24
C VAL A 108 10.01 -2.76 1.83
N GLY A 109 10.73 -3.61 1.10
CA GLY A 109 11.99 -4.16 1.58
C GLY A 109 13.05 -3.10 1.89
N GLN A 110 13.01 -1.98 1.19
CA GLN A 110 13.98 -0.90 1.40
C GLN A 110 13.67 -0.06 2.65
N VAL A 111 12.45 -0.10 3.14
CA VAL A 111 12.01 0.77 4.25
C VAL A 111 11.55 0.01 5.49
N ILE A 112 11.23 -1.27 5.37
CA ILE A 112 10.69 -2.06 6.49
C ILE A 112 11.73 -2.25 7.59
N SER A 113 11.25 -2.24 8.84
CA SER A 113 12.09 -2.44 10.02
C SER A 113 11.56 -3.62 10.84
N ARG A 114 12.36 -4.06 11.81
CA ARG A 114 11.96 -5.17 12.69
C ARG A 114 10.68 -4.82 13.43
N GLY A 115 9.76 -5.77 13.43
CA GLY A 115 8.47 -5.61 14.08
C GLY A 115 7.38 -5.03 13.19
N ASP A 116 7.75 -4.57 11.99
CA ASP A 116 6.77 -4.00 11.05
C ASP A 116 5.89 -5.08 10.43
N VAL A 117 4.76 -4.63 9.87
CA VAL A 117 3.79 -5.51 9.22
C VAL A 117 3.60 -5.04 7.77
N VAL A 118 3.52 -5.98 6.84
CA VAL A 118 3.13 -5.71 5.47
C VAL A 118 1.86 -6.51 5.13
N VAL A 119 0.87 -5.83 4.55
CA VAL A 119 -0.39 -6.45 4.15
C VAL A 119 -0.57 -6.25 2.66
N TYR A 120 -0.89 -7.32 1.95
CA TYR A 120 -1.14 -7.28 0.51
C TYR A 120 -2.64 -7.24 0.25
N GLU A 121 -3.07 -6.14 -0.31
CA GLU A 121 -4.46 -5.90 -0.69
C GLU A 121 -4.56 -6.10 -2.20
N SER A 122 -4.59 -7.36 -2.62
CA SER A 122 -4.48 -7.72 -4.03
C SER A 122 -5.47 -8.82 -4.38
N THR A 123 -5.85 -8.89 -5.65
CA THR A 123 -6.75 -9.90 -6.18
C THR A 123 -6.03 -11.09 -6.81
N VAL A 124 -4.75 -11.27 -6.52
CA VAL A 124 -4.01 -12.43 -7.02
C VAL A 124 -4.46 -13.72 -6.33
N TYR A 125 -4.16 -14.84 -6.95
CA TYR A 125 -4.49 -16.15 -6.40
C TYR A 125 -3.69 -16.43 -5.12
N PRO A 126 -4.17 -17.35 -4.28
CA PRO A 126 -3.49 -17.69 -3.02
C PRO A 126 -2.07 -18.18 -3.26
N GLY A 127 -1.19 -17.87 -2.33
CA GLY A 127 0.21 -18.29 -2.36
C GLY A 127 1.16 -17.29 -3.01
N VAL A 128 0.66 -16.35 -3.81
CA VAL A 128 1.53 -15.39 -4.50
C VAL A 128 2.29 -14.54 -3.50
N THR A 129 1.64 -14.10 -2.43
CA THR A 129 2.28 -13.27 -1.40
C THR A 129 3.47 -14.00 -0.79
N GLU A 130 3.27 -15.24 -0.34
CA GLU A 130 4.31 -16.02 0.32
C GLU A 130 5.39 -16.47 -0.67
N GLU A 131 5.00 -16.87 -1.87
CA GLU A 131 5.93 -17.49 -2.82
C GLU A 131 6.72 -16.49 -3.65
N GLU A 132 6.12 -15.34 -3.95
CA GLU A 132 6.72 -14.37 -4.87
C GLU A 132 7.11 -13.08 -4.19
N CYS A 133 6.28 -12.57 -3.30
CA CYS A 133 6.44 -11.21 -2.76
C CYS A 133 7.30 -11.18 -1.50
N LEU A 134 7.03 -12.05 -0.54
CA LEU A 134 7.79 -12.04 0.72
C LEU A 134 9.26 -12.37 0.54
N PRO A 135 9.67 -13.28 -0.37
CA PRO A 135 11.10 -13.48 -0.64
C PRO A 135 11.79 -12.20 -1.14
N VAL A 136 11.10 -11.37 -1.91
CA VAL A 136 11.66 -10.10 -2.36
C VAL A 136 11.87 -9.15 -1.18
N VAL A 137 10.89 -9.05 -0.28
CA VAL A 137 11.02 -8.23 0.92
C VAL A 137 12.20 -8.71 1.77
N GLU A 138 12.32 -10.02 1.96
CA GLU A 138 13.43 -10.60 2.72
C GLU A 138 14.79 -10.30 2.08
N GLN A 139 14.88 -10.48 0.78
CA GLN A 139 16.14 -10.28 0.06
C GLN A 139 16.60 -8.83 0.12
N VAL A 140 15.69 -7.89 -0.07
CA VAL A 140 16.02 -6.47 -0.09
C VAL A 140 16.28 -5.94 1.32
N SER A 141 15.48 -6.35 2.30
CA SER A 141 15.61 -5.83 3.67
C SER A 141 16.69 -6.51 4.50
N GLY A 142 17.00 -7.77 4.19
CA GLY A 142 17.86 -8.58 5.04
C GLY A 142 17.16 -9.12 6.27
N LEU A 143 15.86 -8.91 6.39
CA LEU A 143 15.05 -9.38 7.51
C LEU A 143 14.35 -10.67 7.13
N LYS A 144 13.88 -11.42 8.15
CA LYS A 144 13.20 -12.68 7.94
C LYS A 144 11.72 -12.58 8.24
N TYR A 145 10.92 -13.05 7.31
CA TYR A 145 9.48 -13.14 7.47
C TYR A 145 9.12 -14.03 8.65
N ASN A 146 8.15 -13.61 9.42
CA ASN A 146 7.62 -14.32 10.59
C ASN A 146 8.57 -14.35 11.79
N ALA A 147 9.74 -13.76 11.68
CA ALA A 147 10.68 -13.59 12.77
C ALA A 147 10.95 -12.12 13.03
N ASP A 148 11.34 -11.39 11.98
CA ASP A 148 11.72 -9.98 12.06
C ASP A 148 10.60 -9.05 11.60
N PHE A 149 9.78 -9.49 10.66
CA PHE A 149 8.60 -8.75 10.22
C PHE A 149 7.45 -9.73 9.96
N PHE A 150 6.24 -9.19 9.84
CA PHE A 150 5.04 -10.02 9.71
C PHE A 150 4.25 -9.59 8.49
N ALA A 151 3.42 -10.51 7.97
CA ALA A 151 2.69 -10.25 6.75
C ALA A 151 1.29 -10.84 6.81
N GLY A 152 0.39 -10.26 6.02
CA GLY A 152 -0.94 -10.76 5.81
C GLY A 152 -1.42 -10.42 4.43
N TYR A 153 -2.59 -10.89 4.07
CA TYR A 153 -3.23 -10.44 2.86
C TYR A 153 -4.73 -10.43 3.03
N SER A 154 -5.40 -9.59 2.26
CA SER A 154 -6.84 -9.47 2.30
C SER A 154 -7.41 -10.18 1.08
N PRO A 155 -8.26 -11.22 1.25
CA PRO A 155 -8.78 -12.01 0.14
C PRO A 155 -9.97 -11.31 -0.52
N ARG A 156 -9.69 -10.23 -1.25
CA ARG A 156 -10.76 -9.41 -1.85
C ARG A 156 -11.58 -10.16 -2.88
N ALA A 157 -10.99 -11.16 -3.54
CA ALA A 157 -11.68 -11.94 -4.55
C ALA A 157 -12.93 -12.63 -4.02
N HIS A 158 -13.01 -12.88 -2.72
CA HIS A 158 -14.18 -13.53 -2.12
C HIS A 158 -15.40 -12.64 -2.11
N GLN A 159 -15.21 -11.34 -2.12
CA GLN A 159 -16.32 -10.40 -2.02
C GLN A 159 -17.15 -10.34 -3.28
N SER A 160 -16.55 -10.62 -4.42
CA SER A 160 -17.23 -10.54 -5.70
C SER A 160 -18.23 -11.67 -5.93
N ARG A 161 -18.26 -12.65 -5.06
CA ARG A 161 -19.14 -13.79 -5.20
C ARG A 161 -20.47 -13.63 -4.50
N LEU A 162 -20.56 -12.62 -3.75
CA LEU A 162 -21.77 -12.34 -2.99
C LEU A 162 -22.66 -11.39 -3.74
#